data_35cb8f23d56d9b8ad186d7a8612a4467
#
_entry.id   35cb8f23d56d9b8ad186d7a8612a4467
#
_cell.length_a   1.000
_cell.length_b   1.000
_cell.length_c   1.000
_cell.angle_alpha   90.00
_cell.angle_beta   90.00
_cell.angle_gamma   90.00
#
_symmetry.space_group_name_H-M   'P 1'
#
loop_
_entity.id
_entity.type
_entity.pdbx_description
1 polymer ?
#
loop_
_entity_poly.entity_id
_entity_poly.type
_entity_poly.pdbx_seq_one_letter_code
_entity_poly.pdbx_strand_id
1 'polypeptide(L)'
;MEHTNFLQPEYFGGDHIIYIGDYLEKDHPNFNKTEDELLAEFLPHLKKINPEFNPDWVKKVWVSKTGYAQPIPLVNHSKNIPDIKTPVEGLWFASMSQVYPWDRGTNFAVEIGRRAAKDMLQD
;
A
#
# COMPACT_ATOMS: atom_id res chain seq x y z
N MET A 1 4.06 4.25 -11.63
CA MET A 1 2.77 3.83 -12.25
C MET A 1 1.90 5.06 -12.40
N GLU A 2 1.28 5.24 -13.54
CA GLU A 2 0.26 6.26 -13.75
C GLU A 2 -1.12 5.59 -13.81
N HIS A 3 -2.00 5.93 -12.89
CA HIS A 3 -3.30 5.28 -12.75
C HIS A 3 -4.26 5.62 -13.88
N THR A 4 -4.14 6.81 -14.44
CA THR A 4 -4.99 7.27 -15.55
C THR A 4 -4.72 6.58 -16.90
N ASN A 5 -3.67 5.73 -16.96
CA ASN A 5 -3.50 4.80 -18.08
C ASN A 5 -4.46 3.60 -18.02
N PHE A 6 -5.12 3.38 -16.88
CA PHE A 6 -6.03 2.24 -16.65
C PHE A 6 -7.45 2.69 -16.31
N LEU A 7 -7.61 3.88 -15.75
CA LEU A 7 -8.85 4.47 -15.31
C LEU A 7 -8.99 5.88 -15.90
N GLN A 8 -10.21 6.28 -16.19
CA GLN A 8 -10.48 7.59 -16.78
C GLN A 8 -10.13 8.72 -15.79
N PRO A 9 -9.54 9.84 -16.25
CA PRO A 9 -9.15 10.96 -15.40
C PRO A 9 -10.30 11.55 -14.58
N GLU A 10 -11.55 11.40 -15.03
CA GLU A 10 -12.74 11.88 -14.33
C GLU A 10 -12.91 11.28 -12.93
N TYR A 11 -12.43 10.04 -12.72
CA TYR A 11 -12.40 9.41 -11.39
C TYR A 11 -11.44 10.11 -10.41
N PHE A 12 -10.53 10.92 -10.94
CA PHE A 12 -9.50 11.67 -10.20
C PHE A 12 -9.70 13.20 -10.32
N GLY A 13 -10.93 13.64 -10.62
CA GLY A 13 -11.23 15.07 -10.80
C GLY A 13 -10.60 15.69 -12.05
N GLY A 14 -10.27 14.88 -13.06
CA GLY A 14 -9.60 15.31 -14.29
C GLY A 14 -8.07 15.38 -14.17
N ASP A 15 -7.51 15.01 -13.02
CA ASP A 15 -6.06 15.02 -12.81
C ASP A 15 -5.41 13.66 -13.13
N HIS A 16 -4.13 13.70 -13.45
CA HIS A 16 -3.29 12.53 -13.59
C HIS A 16 -2.60 12.19 -12.28
N ILE A 17 -2.63 10.92 -11.88
CA ILE A 17 -1.99 10.46 -10.66
C ILE A 17 -0.81 9.56 -10.99
N ILE A 18 0.38 10.00 -10.60
CA ILE A 18 1.62 9.24 -10.72
C ILE A 18 1.96 8.67 -9.35
N TYR A 19 2.07 7.36 -9.26
CA TYR A 19 2.48 6.67 -8.07
C TYR A 19 3.92 6.18 -8.20
N ILE A 20 4.77 6.59 -7.26
CA ILE A 20 6.17 6.18 -7.15
C ILE A 20 6.33 5.50 -5.81
N GLY A 21 6.81 4.27 -5.80
CA GLY A 21 7.02 3.52 -4.57
C GLY A 21 8.31 2.72 -4.63
N ASP A 22 8.94 2.55 -3.47
CA ASP A 22 10.14 1.74 -3.32
C ASP A 22 10.16 1.05 -1.94
N TYR A 23 10.91 -0.04 -1.87
CA TYR A 23 11.20 -0.77 -0.64
C TYR A 23 12.65 -0.51 -0.26
N LEU A 24 12.83 0.16 0.86
CA LEU A 24 14.13 0.64 1.30
C LEU A 24 14.48 0.03 2.66
N GLU A 25 15.77 -0.12 2.92
CA GLU A 25 16.27 -0.44 4.26
C GLU A 25 15.84 0.64 5.26
N LYS A 26 15.63 0.26 6.52
CA LYS A 26 15.10 1.17 7.56
C LYS A 26 15.95 2.40 7.82
N ASP A 27 17.25 2.30 7.57
CA ASP A 27 18.25 3.36 7.73
C ASP A 27 18.52 4.14 6.44
N HIS A 28 17.78 3.86 5.36
CA HIS A 28 17.97 4.55 4.10
C HIS A 28 17.71 6.05 4.24
N PRO A 29 18.57 6.92 3.66
CA PRO A 29 18.48 8.37 3.80
C PRO A 29 17.13 8.98 3.41
N ASN A 30 16.40 8.35 2.48
CA ASN A 30 15.10 8.85 2.02
C ASN A 30 14.03 8.87 3.12
N PHE A 31 14.22 8.10 4.21
CA PHE A 31 13.30 8.19 5.35
C PHE A 31 13.39 9.53 6.08
N ASN A 32 14.54 10.20 6.01
CA ASN A 32 14.77 11.49 6.67
C ASN A 32 14.54 12.71 5.75
N LYS A 33 14.38 12.50 4.43
CA LYS A 33 14.15 13.58 3.48
C LYS A 33 12.74 14.16 3.63
N THR A 34 12.62 15.45 3.39
CA THR A 34 11.32 16.13 3.26
C THR A 34 10.60 15.72 1.97
N GLU A 35 9.34 16.12 1.84
CA GLU A 35 8.55 15.95 0.62
C GLU A 35 9.21 16.65 -0.57
N ASP A 36 9.65 17.90 -0.39
CA ASP A 36 10.29 18.70 -1.44
C ASP A 36 11.62 18.09 -1.89
N GLU A 37 12.42 17.57 -0.96
CA GLU A 37 13.69 16.90 -1.29
C GLU A 37 13.46 15.63 -2.09
N LEU A 38 12.46 14.83 -1.73
CA LEU A 38 12.10 13.63 -2.49
C LEU A 38 11.54 14.00 -3.86
N LEU A 39 10.67 15.00 -3.94
CA LEU A 39 10.16 15.48 -5.23
C LEU A 39 11.30 15.91 -6.15
N ALA A 40 12.21 16.75 -5.66
CA ALA A 40 13.35 17.23 -6.42
C ALA A 40 14.24 16.08 -6.95
N GLU A 41 14.36 15.00 -6.18
CA GLU A 41 15.11 13.81 -6.61
C GLU A 41 14.38 13.03 -7.71
N PHE A 42 13.05 12.92 -7.64
CA PHE A 42 12.28 12.14 -8.61
C PHE A 42 11.93 12.85 -9.91
N LEU A 43 11.85 14.19 -9.91
CA LEU A 43 11.51 14.98 -11.10
C LEU A 43 12.39 14.67 -12.33
N PRO A 44 13.73 14.54 -12.22
CA PRO A 44 14.58 14.18 -13.35
C PRO A 44 14.28 12.79 -13.93
N HIS A 45 13.80 11.87 -13.11
CA HIS A 45 13.43 10.53 -13.55
C HIS A 45 12.11 10.53 -14.33
N LEU A 46 11.14 11.35 -13.93
CA LEU A 46 9.91 11.56 -14.70
C LEU A 46 10.20 12.12 -16.09
N LYS A 47 11.14 13.04 -16.18
CA LYS A 47 11.57 13.62 -17.48
C LYS A 47 12.26 12.60 -18.39
N LYS A 48 12.92 11.57 -17.83
CA LYS A 48 13.47 10.46 -18.63
C LYS A 48 12.38 9.57 -19.23
N ILE A 49 11.24 9.42 -18.53
CA ILE A 49 10.10 8.62 -19.00
C ILE A 49 9.29 9.42 -20.02
N ASN A 50 9.01 10.68 -19.73
CA ASN A 50 8.34 11.61 -20.62
C ASN A 50 9.21 12.86 -20.81
N PRO A 51 9.92 13.00 -21.97
CA PRO A 51 10.77 14.16 -22.24
C PRO A 51 10.04 15.51 -22.23
N GLU A 52 8.73 15.51 -22.47
CA GLU A 52 7.90 16.73 -22.46
C GLU A 52 7.44 17.08 -21.03
N PHE A 53 7.72 16.23 -20.04
CA PHE A 53 7.31 16.48 -18.67
C PHE A 53 7.82 17.83 -18.16
N ASN A 54 6.89 18.65 -17.67
CA ASN A 54 7.18 19.93 -17.03
C ASN A 54 6.90 19.84 -15.52
N PRO A 55 7.87 20.19 -14.65
CA PRO A 55 7.65 20.26 -13.21
C PRO A 55 6.45 21.10 -12.78
N ASP A 56 6.10 22.14 -13.53
CA ASP A 56 4.93 22.99 -13.26
C ASP A 56 3.58 22.25 -13.38
N TRP A 57 3.59 21.05 -13.96
CA TRP A 57 2.39 20.19 -14.00
C TRP A 57 2.10 19.53 -12.65
N VAL A 58 3.05 19.51 -11.74
CA VAL A 58 2.87 18.93 -10.42
C VAL A 58 2.00 19.85 -9.58
N LYS A 59 0.75 19.47 -9.37
CA LYS A 59 -0.22 20.24 -8.58
C LYS A 59 -0.09 19.96 -7.10
N LYS A 60 0.18 18.70 -6.74
CA LYS A 60 0.25 18.25 -5.36
C LYS A 60 1.08 16.99 -5.23
N VAL A 61 1.74 16.86 -4.10
CA VAL A 61 2.52 15.67 -3.72
C VAL A 61 1.99 15.14 -2.40
N TRP A 62 2.07 13.85 -2.20
CA TRP A 62 1.85 13.17 -0.95
C TRP A 62 2.96 12.17 -0.74
N VAL A 63 3.60 12.21 0.40
CA VAL A 63 4.66 11.27 0.76
C VAL A 63 4.23 10.47 1.98
N SER A 64 4.20 9.16 1.84
CA SER A 64 3.97 8.23 2.94
C SER A 64 5.23 7.40 3.17
N LYS A 65 5.69 7.36 4.40
CA LYS A 65 6.85 6.58 4.82
C LYS A 65 6.48 5.72 6.02
N THR A 66 6.87 4.47 5.99
CA THR A 66 6.64 3.57 7.11
C THR A 66 7.80 2.57 7.26
N GLY A 67 8.21 2.31 8.49
CA GLY A 67 9.21 1.28 8.79
C GLY A 67 8.63 -0.15 8.79
N TYR A 68 7.30 -0.29 8.62
CA TYR A 68 6.60 -1.56 8.56
C TYR A 68 5.50 -1.50 7.50
N ALA A 69 5.89 -1.71 6.26
CA ALA A 69 4.97 -1.60 5.12
C ALA A 69 4.06 -2.82 4.95
N GLN A 70 4.51 -3.99 5.41
CA GLN A 70 3.79 -5.25 5.23
C GLN A 70 4.23 -6.32 6.23
N PRO A 71 3.36 -7.29 6.54
CA PRO A 71 3.74 -8.49 7.28
C PRO A 71 4.79 -9.29 6.49
N ILE A 72 5.78 -9.82 7.21
CA ILE A 72 6.80 -10.72 6.66
C ILE A 72 6.52 -12.12 7.21
N PRO A 73 6.00 -13.07 6.41
CA PRO A 73 5.83 -14.43 6.83
C PRO A 73 7.17 -15.10 7.14
N LEU A 74 7.30 -15.63 8.33
CA LEU A 74 8.48 -16.40 8.75
C LEU A 74 8.33 -17.88 8.39
N VAL A 75 9.40 -18.66 8.59
CA VAL A 75 9.35 -20.11 8.46
C VAL A 75 8.28 -20.68 9.39
N ASN A 76 7.44 -21.59 8.89
CA ASN A 76 6.27 -22.14 9.60
C ASN A 76 5.20 -21.12 9.99
N HIS A 77 5.06 -20.03 9.23
CA HIS A 77 4.08 -18.98 9.51
C HIS A 77 2.65 -19.52 9.71
N SER A 78 2.27 -20.56 8.97
CA SER A 78 0.96 -21.23 9.13
C SER A 78 0.62 -21.67 10.55
N LYS A 79 1.63 -21.89 11.40
CA LYS A 79 1.45 -22.24 12.82
C LYS A 79 1.26 -21.03 13.73
N ASN A 80 1.57 -19.85 13.21
CA ASN A 80 1.56 -18.59 13.97
C ASN A 80 0.47 -17.63 13.50
N ILE A 81 -0.38 -18.06 12.56
CA ILE A 81 -1.49 -17.24 12.08
C ILE A 81 -2.54 -17.21 13.18
N PRO A 82 -2.90 -16.03 13.71
CA PRO A 82 -3.97 -15.93 14.70
C PRO A 82 -5.32 -16.26 14.07
N ASP A 83 -6.23 -16.81 14.86
CA ASP A 83 -7.59 -17.06 14.44
C ASP A 83 -8.35 -15.73 14.24
N ILE A 84 -9.40 -15.78 13.40
CA ILE A 84 -10.30 -14.63 13.20
C ILE A 84 -11.07 -14.35 14.48
N LYS A 85 -11.62 -15.40 15.13
CA LYS A 85 -12.24 -15.27 16.43
C LYS A 85 -11.17 -15.21 17.51
N THR A 86 -11.13 -14.10 18.24
CA THR A 86 -10.15 -13.94 19.32
C THR A 86 -10.61 -14.60 20.62
N PRO A 87 -9.74 -14.81 21.61
CA PRO A 87 -10.14 -15.28 22.94
C PRO A 87 -11.02 -14.30 23.72
N VAL A 88 -11.13 -13.05 23.25
CA VAL A 88 -11.98 -12.03 23.87
C VAL A 88 -13.36 -12.08 23.24
N GLU A 89 -14.38 -12.30 24.06
CA GLU A 89 -15.76 -12.36 23.62
C GLU A 89 -16.17 -11.06 22.90
N GLY A 90 -16.83 -11.18 21.74
CA GLY A 90 -17.26 -10.06 20.93
C GLY A 90 -16.15 -9.38 20.11
N LEU A 91 -14.92 -9.91 20.12
CA LEU A 91 -13.80 -9.34 19.36
C LEU A 91 -13.30 -10.31 18.28
N TRP A 92 -13.27 -9.85 17.04
CA TRP A 92 -12.71 -10.57 15.91
C TRP A 92 -11.51 -9.80 15.33
N PHE A 93 -10.58 -10.54 14.76
CA PHE A 93 -9.37 -10.00 14.17
C PHE A 93 -9.24 -10.44 12.70
N ALA A 94 -9.24 -9.50 11.77
CA ALA A 94 -8.99 -9.74 10.36
C ALA A 94 -7.87 -8.84 9.87
N SER A 95 -6.80 -9.43 9.40
CA SER A 95 -5.58 -8.72 8.99
C SER A 95 -4.90 -9.42 7.84
N MET A 96 -4.17 -8.65 7.02
CA MET A 96 -3.36 -9.21 5.94
C MET A 96 -2.25 -10.14 6.43
N SER A 97 -1.87 -10.10 7.72
CA SER A 97 -0.95 -11.07 8.33
C SER A 97 -1.51 -12.49 8.39
N GLN A 98 -2.82 -12.67 8.23
CA GLN A 98 -3.50 -13.98 8.20
C GLN A 98 -3.58 -14.57 6.78
N VAL A 99 -3.17 -13.82 5.75
CA VAL A 99 -3.12 -14.28 4.37
C VAL A 99 -1.84 -15.10 4.15
N TYR A 100 -2.01 -16.41 3.93
CA TYR A 100 -0.90 -17.34 3.72
C TYR A 100 -1.41 -18.61 2.99
N PRO A 101 -0.69 -19.22 2.10
CA PRO A 101 0.67 -18.89 1.59
C PRO A 101 0.71 -17.82 0.50
N TRP A 102 -0.43 -17.23 0.21
CA TRP A 102 -0.58 -16.23 -0.85
C TRP A 102 0.05 -14.90 -0.43
N ASP A 103 0.41 -14.09 -1.42
CA ASP A 103 0.80 -12.71 -1.19
C ASP A 103 -0.43 -11.86 -0.90
N ARG A 104 -0.23 -10.75 -0.20
CA ARG A 104 -1.29 -9.80 0.11
C ARG A 104 -1.84 -9.14 -1.16
N GLY A 105 -3.11 -8.83 -1.15
CA GLY A 105 -3.78 -8.14 -2.22
C GLY A 105 -5.18 -7.71 -1.81
N THR A 106 -5.78 -6.77 -2.52
CA THR A 106 -7.11 -6.25 -2.25
C THR A 106 -8.16 -7.37 -2.27
N ASN A 107 -8.03 -8.35 -3.16
CA ASN A 107 -8.88 -9.54 -3.23
C ASN A 107 -8.86 -10.34 -1.92
N PHE A 108 -7.68 -10.55 -1.32
CA PHE A 108 -7.55 -11.25 -0.05
C PHE A 108 -8.04 -10.41 1.13
N ALA A 109 -7.89 -9.09 1.08
CA ALA A 109 -8.45 -8.20 2.09
C ALA A 109 -9.99 -8.29 2.11
N VAL A 110 -10.62 -8.31 0.93
CA VAL A 110 -12.07 -8.52 0.80
C VAL A 110 -12.47 -9.91 1.28
N GLU A 111 -11.72 -10.95 0.93
CA GLU A 111 -12.00 -12.31 1.33
C GLU A 111 -11.97 -12.48 2.86
N ILE A 112 -10.89 -12.03 3.51
CA ILE A 112 -10.74 -12.16 4.95
C ILE A 112 -11.79 -11.34 5.72
N GLY A 113 -12.14 -10.15 5.22
CA GLY A 113 -13.23 -9.35 5.78
C GLY A 113 -14.59 -10.06 5.69
N ARG A 114 -14.86 -10.71 4.54
CA ARG A 114 -16.11 -11.51 4.39
C ARG A 114 -16.16 -12.73 5.31
N ARG A 115 -15.01 -13.39 5.50
CA ARG A 115 -14.92 -14.51 6.46
C ARG A 115 -15.19 -14.04 7.87
N ALA A 116 -14.54 -12.97 8.32
CA ALA A 116 -14.78 -12.40 9.64
C ALA A 116 -16.26 -12.03 9.85
N ALA A 117 -16.88 -11.35 8.88
CA ALA A 117 -18.30 -11.01 8.96
C ALA A 117 -19.20 -12.25 9.04
N LYS A 118 -18.87 -13.29 8.28
CA LYS A 118 -19.62 -14.55 8.34
C LYS A 118 -19.51 -15.23 9.71
N ASP A 119 -18.31 -15.29 10.27
CA ASP A 119 -18.07 -15.88 11.58
C ASP A 119 -18.81 -15.11 12.67
N MET A 120 -18.81 -13.76 12.60
CA MET A 120 -19.58 -12.90 13.51
C MET A 120 -21.10 -13.14 13.49
N LEU A 121 -21.65 -13.51 12.33
CA LEU A 121 -23.09 -13.75 12.18
C LEU A 121 -23.51 -15.16 12.61
N GLN A 122 -22.58 -16.06 12.85
CA GLN A 122 -22.83 -17.46 13.25
C GLN A 122 -22.58 -17.69 14.74
N ASP A 123 -22.09 -16.69 15.47
CA ASP A 123 -21.80 -16.70 16.89
C ASP A 123 -22.96 -16.10 17.68
#